data_e7b516cdbf31d4ceaf75811eb56a8344
#
_entry.id   e7b516cdbf31d4ceaf75811eb56a8344
#
_cell.length_a   1.000
_cell.length_b   1.000
_cell.length_c   1.000
_cell.angle_alpha   90.00
_cell.angle_beta   90.00
_cell.angle_gamma   90.00
#
_symmetry.space_group_name_H-M   'P 1'
#
loop_
_entity.id
_entity.type
_entity.pdbx_description
1 polymer ?
#
loop_
_entity_poly.entity_id
_entity_poly.type
_entity_poly.pdbx_seq_one_letter_code
_entity_poly.pdbx_strand_id
1 'polypeptide(L)'
;MDQARLKRLQFRAWHRGTREADYMIGCFFDRFHAEWGEAEVAWFEALIEEDDVDIMGWALGTLSVPEEYVGPLMDRMKQLDYVEIPR
;
A
#
# COMPACT_ATOMS: atom_id res chain seq x y z
N MET A 1 -14.30 -11.07 6.22
CA MET A 1 -12.84 -11.08 6.04
C MET A 1 -12.17 -11.40 7.36
N ASP A 2 -11.11 -12.19 7.33
CA ASP A 2 -10.39 -12.62 8.51
C ASP A 2 -9.69 -11.46 9.20
N GLN A 3 -10.04 -11.20 10.46
CA GLN A 3 -9.44 -10.12 11.25
C GLN A 3 -7.94 -10.31 11.46
N ALA A 4 -7.50 -11.54 11.67
CA ALA A 4 -6.08 -11.83 11.87
C ALA A 4 -5.27 -11.51 10.59
N ARG A 5 -5.85 -11.79 9.43
CA ARG A 5 -5.22 -11.48 8.14
C ARG A 5 -5.06 -9.96 7.99
N LEU A 6 -6.09 -9.21 8.30
CA LEU A 6 -6.06 -7.74 8.19
C LEU A 6 -5.08 -7.13 9.19
N LYS A 7 -5.01 -7.66 10.41
CA LYS A 7 -4.06 -7.16 11.40
C LYS A 7 -2.61 -7.40 10.97
N ARG A 8 -2.32 -8.55 10.38
CA ARG A 8 -0.97 -8.83 9.86
C ARG A 8 -0.62 -7.86 8.74
N LEU A 9 -1.57 -7.58 7.85
CA LEU A 9 -1.34 -6.64 6.75
C LEU A 9 -1.10 -5.23 7.27
N GLN A 10 -1.88 -4.80 8.26
CA GLN A 10 -1.70 -3.49 8.88
C GLN A 10 -0.31 -3.37 9.51
N PHE A 11 0.10 -4.38 10.25
CA PHE A 11 1.43 -4.38 10.86
C PHE A 11 2.52 -4.26 9.79
N ARG A 12 2.45 -5.08 8.74
CA ARG A 12 3.45 -5.07 7.68
C ARG A 12 3.44 -3.77 6.88
N ALA A 13 2.27 -3.17 6.71
CA ALA A 13 2.15 -1.90 6.00
C ALA A 13 2.83 -0.75 6.77
N TRP A 14 2.81 -0.81 8.09
CA TRP A 14 3.36 0.23 8.95
C TRP A 14 4.80 -0.03 9.43
N HIS A 15 5.38 -1.17 9.09
CA HIS A 15 6.72 -1.55 9.53
C HIS A 15 7.60 -1.89 8.33
N ARG A 16 7.81 -0.88 7.47
CA ARG A 16 8.53 -1.06 6.21
C ARG A 16 10.04 -0.83 6.32
N GLY A 17 10.49 -0.14 7.36
CA GLY A 17 11.91 0.12 7.57
C GLY A 17 12.30 1.58 7.42
N THR A 18 11.50 2.39 6.74
CA THR A 18 11.69 3.84 6.70
C THR A 18 10.37 4.51 7.04
N ARG A 19 10.47 5.71 7.59
CA ARG A 19 9.28 6.47 7.98
C ARG A 19 8.42 6.82 6.76
N GLU A 20 9.08 7.21 5.67
CA GLU A 20 8.39 7.57 4.43
C GLU A 20 7.58 6.40 3.88
N ALA A 21 8.18 5.22 3.83
CA ALA A 21 7.48 4.03 3.35
C ALA A 21 6.34 3.62 4.29
N ASP A 22 6.57 3.71 5.61
CA ASP A 22 5.54 3.41 6.59
C ASP A 22 4.30 4.29 6.37
N TYR A 23 4.49 5.59 6.22
CA TYR A 23 3.36 6.49 6.00
C TYR A 23 2.70 6.25 4.64
N MET A 24 3.49 6.10 3.59
CA MET A 24 2.94 5.92 2.25
C MET A 24 2.11 4.65 2.14
N ILE A 25 2.60 3.54 2.70
CA ILE A 25 1.94 2.25 2.58
C ILE A 25 0.93 2.03 3.70
N GLY A 26 1.29 2.43 4.94
CA GLY A 26 0.42 2.28 6.09
C GLY A 26 -0.84 3.13 6.00
N CYS A 27 -0.70 4.39 5.63
CA CYS A 27 -1.86 5.28 5.48
C CYS A 27 -2.78 4.79 4.35
N PHE A 28 -2.20 4.25 3.28
CA PHE A 28 -2.99 3.67 2.20
C PHE A 28 -3.86 2.54 2.71
N PHE A 29 -3.28 1.62 3.46
CA PHE A 29 -4.04 0.51 4.04
C PHE A 29 -5.14 1.03 4.97
N ASP A 30 -4.78 1.91 5.90
CA ASP A 30 -5.73 2.40 6.90
C ASP A 30 -6.91 3.13 6.26
N ARG A 31 -6.64 3.90 5.19
CA ARG A 31 -7.67 4.70 4.54
C ARG A 31 -8.64 3.84 3.72
N PHE A 32 -8.15 2.82 3.04
CA PHE A 32 -8.95 2.16 2.00
C PHE A 32 -9.36 0.73 2.31
N HIS A 33 -8.71 0.05 3.26
CA HIS A 33 -8.94 -1.40 3.45
C HIS A 33 -10.38 -1.75 3.83
N ALA A 34 -11.10 -0.85 4.47
CA ALA A 34 -12.47 -1.13 4.91
C ALA A 34 -13.41 -1.40 3.73
N GLU A 35 -13.07 -0.92 2.54
CA GLU A 35 -13.88 -1.09 1.35
C GLU A 35 -13.40 -2.25 0.47
N TRP A 36 -12.32 -2.93 0.88
CA TRP A 36 -11.72 -3.97 0.05
C TRP A 36 -12.44 -5.31 0.18
N GLY A 37 -12.60 -5.99 -0.97
CA GLY A 37 -12.95 -7.39 -0.99
C GLY A 37 -11.71 -8.25 -1.08
N GLU A 38 -11.92 -9.55 -1.35
CA GLU A 38 -10.82 -10.52 -1.39
C GLU A 38 -9.77 -10.16 -2.45
N ALA A 39 -10.21 -9.72 -3.62
CA ALA A 39 -9.28 -9.40 -4.71
C ALA A 39 -8.35 -8.23 -4.35
N GLU A 40 -8.88 -7.20 -3.71
CA GLU A 40 -8.09 -6.03 -3.30
C GLU A 40 -7.13 -6.37 -2.19
N VAL A 41 -7.56 -7.17 -1.22
CA VAL A 41 -6.67 -7.63 -0.15
C VAL A 41 -5.53 -8.47 -0.72
N ALA A 42 -5.83 -9.38 -1.66
CA ALA A 42 -4.80 -10.20 -2.30
C ALA A 42 -3.82 -9.33 -3.09
N TRP A 43 -4.30 -8.29 -3.77
CA TRP A 43 -3.44 -7.33 -4.48
C TRP A 43 -2.46 -6.67 -3.52
N PHE A 44 -2.97 -6.20 -2.39
CA PHE A 44 -2.14 -5.52 -1.40
C PHE A 44 -1.15 -6.48 -0.76
N GLU A 45 -1.56 -7.72 -0.48
CA GLU A 45 -0.65 -8.73 0.06
C GLU A 45 0.53 -8.99 -0.87
N ALA A 46 0.27 -9.04 -2.17
CA ALA A 46 1.34 -9.22 -3.16
C ALA A 46 2.23 -7.98 -3.21
N LEU A 47 1.64 -6.80 -3.18
CA LEU A 47 2.38 -5.55 -3.27
C LEU A 47 3.39 -5.39 -2.12
N ILE A 48 2.98 -5.68 -0.89
CA ILE A 48 3.87 -5.47 0.26
C ILE A 48 5.01 -6.48 0.33
N GLU A 49 5.03 -7.49 -0.53
CA GLU A 49 6.19 -8.36 -0.68
C GLU A 49 7.29 -7.74 -1.56
N GLU A 50 6.96 -6.67 -2.29
CA GLU A 50 7.95 -5.98 -3.12
C GLU A 50 8.82 -5.06 -2.25
N ASP A 51 9.96 -4.64 -2.80
CA ASP A 51 10.86 -3.73 -2.09
C ASP A 51 10.24 -2.34 -1.96
N ASP A 52 10.50 -1.69 -0.85
CA ASP A 52 9.96 -0.35 -0.58
C ASP A 52 10.38 0.66 -1.65
N VAL A 53 11.62 0.58 -2.11
CA VAL A 53 12.12 1.47 -3.16
C VAL A 53 11.29 1.33 -4.42
N ASP A 54 10.91 0.11 -4.77
CA ASP A 54 10.09 -0.14 -5.95
C ASP A 54 8.67 0.38 -5.75
N ILE A 55 8.05 0.05 -4.62
CA ILE A 55 6.68 0.51 -4.34
C ILE A 55 6.61 2.04 -4.35
N MET A 56 7.55 2.68 -3.69
CA MET A 56 7.60 4.14 -3.63
C MET A 56 7.85 4.73 -5.01
N GLY A 57 8.72 4.12 -5.80
CA GLY A 57 8.97 4.56 -7.17
C GLY A 57 7.73 4.49 -8.04
N TRP A 58 6.93 3.44 -7.88
CA TRP A 58 5.66 3.30 -8.60
C TRP A 58 4.66 4.38 -8.18
N ALA A 59 4.53 4.60 -6.88
CA ALA A 59 3.59 5.59 -6.35
C ALA A 59 3.97 7.00 -6.75
N LEU A 60 5.27 7.32 -6.74
CA LEU A 60 5.77 8.65 -7.08
C LEU A 60 5.89 8.88 -8.59
N GLY A 61 5.79 7.81 -9.39
CA GLY A 61 5.89 7.92 -10.83
C GLY A 61 7.30 7.93 -11.38
N THR A 62 8.31 7.60 -10.55
CA THR A 62 9.71 7.55 -10.99
C THR A 62 10.09 6.21 -11.59
N LEU A 63 9.28 5.18 -11.35
CA LEU A 63 9.45 3.85 -11.93
C LEU A 63 8.14 3.42 -12.58
N SER A 64 8.25 2.69 -13.69
CA SER A 64 7.07 2.15 -14.37
C SER A 64 6.44 1.03 -13.54
N VAL A 65 5.12 1.07 -13.40
CA VAL A 65 4.39 0.07 -12.64
C VAL A 65 4.33 -1.25 -13.42
N PRO A 66 4.70 -2.39 -12.80
CA PRO A 66 4.51 -3.68 -13.46
C PRO A 66 3.05 -3.93 -13.77
N GLU A 67 2.79 -4.62 -14.87
CA GLU A 67 1.44 -4.86 -15.35
C GLU A 67 0.54 -5.49 -14.26
N GLU A 68 1.10 -6.37 -13.46
CA GLU A 68 0.35 -7.08 -12.41
C GLU A 68 -0.20 -6.15 -11.32
N TYR A 69 0.36 -4.95 -11.19
CA TYR A 69 -0.10 -3.97 -10.19
C TYR A 69 -0.86 -2.81 -10.80
N VAL A 70 -0.95 -2.73 -12.12
CA VAL A 70 -1.71 -1.68 -12.80
C VAL A 70 -3.20 -1.85 -12.52
N GLY A 71 -3.88 -0.76 -12.17
CA GLY A 71 -5.31 -0.80 -11.92
C GLY A 71 -5.75 0.29 -10.96
N PRO A 72 -7.04 0.24 -10.54
CA PRO A 72 -7.61 1.30 -9.70
C PRO A 72 -6.89 1.52 -8.38
N LEU A 73 -6.40 0.45 -7.74
CA LEU A 73 -5.70 0.60 -6.45
C LEU A 73 -4.38 1.32 -6.62
N MET A 74 -3.61 0.97 -7.66
CA MET A 74 -2.36 1.66 -7.92
C MET A 74 -2.61 3.11 -8.31
N ASP A 75 -3.64 3.37 -9.12
CA ASP A 75 -4.01 4.74 -9.50
C ASP A 75 -4.33 5.56 -8.26
N ARG A 76 -5.01 4.96 -7.28
CA ARG A 76 -5.33 5.62 -6.04
C ARG A 76 -4.09 5.90 -5.20
N MET A 77 -3.18 4.92 -5.13
CA MET A 77 -1.92 5.08 -4.39
C MET A 77 -1.08 6.22 -4.96
N LYS A 78 -1.08 6.38 -6.27
CA LYS A 78 -0.31 7.43 -6.94
C LYS A 78 -0.77 8.84 -6.61
N GLN A 79 -2.01 9.02 -6.14
CA GLN A 79 -2.52 10.34 -5.80
C GLN A 79 -1.88 10.90 -4.53
N LEU A 80 -1.46 10.04 -3.62
CA LEU A 80 -0.74 10.39 -2.38
C LEU A 80 -1.51 11.34 -1.45
N ASP A 81 -2.79 11.57 -1.72
CA ASP A 81 -3.62 12.48 -0.93
C ASP A 81 -4.09 11.88 0.40
N TYR A 82 -3.84 10.59 0.59
CA TYR A 82 -4.21 9.87 1.80
C TYR A 82 -3.09 9.88 2.86
N VAL A 83 -1.89 10.32 2.50
CA VAL A 83 -0.75 10.30 3.41
C VAL A 83 -0.89 11.41 4.44
N GLU A 84 -0.90 11.03 5.71
CA GLU A 84 -0.98 11.96 6.83
C GLU A 84 0.24 11.79 7.71
N ILE A 85 1.13 12.78 7.69
CA ILE A 85 2.35 12.74 8.48
C ILE A 85 2.11 13.50 9.79
N PRO A 86 2.30 12.87 10.96
CA PRO A 86 2.14 13.56 12.23
C PRO A 86 3.13 14.72 12.35
N ARG A 87 2.66 15.79 12.95
CA ARG A 87 3.48 16.99 13.17
C ARG A 87 3.89 17.11 14.61
#